data_4e2806365df05a825348e17887637aef
#
_entry.id   4e2806365df05a825348e17887637aef
#
_cell.length_a   1.000
_cell.length_b   1.000
_cell.length_c   1.000
_cell.angle_alpha   90.00
_cell.angle_beta   90.00
_cell.angle_gamma   90.00
#
_symmetry.space_group_name_H-M   'P 1'
#
loop_
_entity.id
_entity.type
_entity.pdbx_description
1 polymer ?
#
loop_
_entity_poly.entity_id
_entity_poly.type
_entity_poly.pdbx_seq_one_letter_code
_entity_poly.pdbx_strand_id
1 'polypeptide(L)'
;NTLISSKAGDVTVADTMKKIGKDQIANASFTEMLNKILADKYKNKVNDKKIDEQIEKMQKQYGGKDKFEKALQQQGLTADKYKENLRTAAYHKELLSDKIKISDSEIKEDSKKASHILIKVKSKKSDKEGLDDKEAKQKAEEIQKEVSKDPSKFGEIAKKESMDTGSAKKDGELGYVLKGQTDKDFEKALFKLKDGEVSDVVKSSFGYHIIKADKPTDFNSEKQSLKEKLVDQKVQKNPKLLTDAYKDLLKEYDVDFKDRDIKSVVEDKILNPEKLKQGGAQGGQSGMSQ
;
A
#
# COMPACT_ATOMS: atom_id res chain seq x y z
N ASN A 1 33.64 -23.84 6.06
CA ASN A 1 33.60 -23.85 4.60
C ASN A 1 34.45 -22.70 4.06
N THR A 2 35.53 -23.02 3.35
CA THR A 2 36.36 -22.08 2.61
C THR A 2 35.67 -21.68 1.30
N LEU A 3 35.64 -20.39 0.99
CA LEU A 3 35.09 -19.82 -0.23
C LEU A 3 36.13 -19.53 -1.28
N ILE A 4 37.27 -18.98 -0.84
CA ILE A 4 38.40 -18.62 -1.69
C ILE A 4 39.69 -18.97 -0.96
N SER A 5 40.66 -19.59 -1.65
CA SER A 5 41.97 -19.89 -1.11
C SER A 5 43.07 -19.15 -1.87
N SER A 6 44.09 -18.70 -1.14
CA SER A 6 45.30 -18.11 -1.71
C SER A 6 46.52 -18.42 -0.86
N LYS A 7 47.72 -18.11 -1.36
CA LYS A 7 48.97 -18.19 -0.59
C LYS A 7 49.00 -17.24 0.61
N ALA A 8 48.16 -16.19 0.60
CA ALA A 8 48.04 -15.22 1.70
C ALA A 8 47.06 -15.67 2.79
N GLY A 9 46.33 -16.76 2.58
CA GLY A 9 45.30 -17.29 3.46
C GLY A 9 43.99 -17.56 2.76
N ASP A 10 43.07 -18.12 3.50
CA ASP A 10 41.71 -18.48 3.03
C ASP A 10 40.69 -17.47 3.48
N VAL A 11 39.68 -17.24 2.63
CA VAL A 11 38.45 -16.54 2.99
C VAL A 11 37.37 -17.59 3.28
N THR A 12 36.87 -17.59 4.48
CA THR A 12 35.83 -18.53 4.92
C THR A 12 34.41 -17.89 4.90
N VAL A 13 33.37 -18.72 4.97
CA VAL A 13 32.01 -18.26 5.22
C VAL A 13 31.93 -17.38 6.45
N ALA A 14 32.63 -17.76 7.53
CA ALA A 14 32.64 -16.98 8.76
C ALA A 14 33.25 -15.58 8.59
N ASP A 15 34.33 -15.45 7.80
CA ASP A 15 34.92 -14.14 7.49
C ASP A 15 33.96 -13.26 6.70
N THR A 16 33.27 -13.84 5.72
CA THR A 16 32.25 -13.15 4.92
C THR A 16 31.09 -12.72 5.79
N MET A 17 30.59 -13.57 6.68
CA MET A 17 29.53 -13.23 7.62
C MET A 17 29.91 -12.08 8.55
N LYS A 18 31.14 -12.07 9.08
CA LYS A 18 31.66 -10.94 9.87
C LYS A 18 31.66 -9.62 9.07
N LYS A 19 31.99 -9.67 7.80
CA LYS A 19 31.97 -8.50 6.90
C LYS A 19 30.56 -7.98 6.60
N ILE A 20 29.61 -8.89 6.38
CA ILE A 20 28.20 -8.55 6.16
C ILE A 20 27.60 -7.90 7.41
N GLY A 21 27.93 -8.40 8.58
CA GLY A 21 27.45 -7.87 9.87
C GLY A 21 26.20 -8.59 10.40
N LYS A 22 26.07 -8.58 11.72
CA LYS A 22 25.05 -9.34 12.46
C LYS A 22 23.63 -8.99 12.08
N ASP A 23 23.33 -7.71 11.90
CA ASP A 23 21.96 -7.24 11.61
C ASP A 23 21.46 -7.75 10.25
N GLN A 24 22.31 -7.73 9.22
CA GLN A 24 21.96 -8.22 7.91
C GLN A 24 21.80 -9.74 7.90
N ILE A 25 22.65 -10.46 8.62
CA ILE A 25 22.53 -11.91 8.76
C ILE A 25 21.26 -12.28 9.50
N ALA A 26 20.95 -11.59 10.61
CA ALA A 26 19.73 -11.82 11.36
C ALA A 26 18.47 -11.56 10.53
N ASN A 27 18.44 -10.46 9.77
CA ASN A 27 17.34 -10.14 8.86
C ASN A 27 17.17 -11.23 7.79
N ALA A 28 18.25 -11.64 7.14
CA ALA A 28 18.20 -12.66 6.11
C ALA A 28 17.75 -14.02 6.67
N SER A 29 18.30 -14.42 7.84
CA SER A 29 17.96 -15.68 8.51
C SER A 29 16.50 -15.71 8.95
N PHE A 30 16.01 -14.60 9.50
CA PHE A 30 14.62 -14.47 9.93
C PHE A 30 13.66 -14.49 8.75
N THR A 31 13.97 -13.75 7.68
CA THR A 31 13.19 -13.75 6.44
C THR A 31 13.10 -15.15 5.85
N GLU A 32 14.22 -15.88 5.81
CA GLU A 32 14.23 -17.25 5.29
C GLU A 32 13.40 -18.19 6.16
N MET A 33 13.47 -18.07 7.49
CA MET A 33 12.64 -18.85 8.41
C MET A 33 11.16 -18.53 8.23
N LEU A 34 10.79 -17.24 8.14
CA LEU A 34 9.41 -16.84 7.87
C LEU A 34 8.90 -17.41 6.54
N ASN A 35 9.71 -17.36 5.49
CA ASN A 35 9.32 -17.90 4.18
C ASN A 35 9.04 -19.41 4.27
N LYS A 36 9.85 -20.16 5.01
CA LYS A 36 9.63 -21.60 5.24
C LYS A 36 8.33 -21.86 6.01
N ILE A 37 8.09 -21.12 7.08
CA ILE A 37 6.87 -21.24 7.90
C ILE A 37 5.63 -20.89 7.08
N LEU A 38 5.66 -19.77 6.38
CA LEU A 38 4.53 -19.31 5.57
C LEU A 38 4.23 -20.26 4.42
N ALA A 39 5.26 -20.78 3.77
CA ALA A 39 5.12 -21.78 2.70
C ALA A 39 4.49 -23.09 3.21
N ASP A 40 4.88 -23.55 4.39
CA ASP A 40 4.26 -24.74 5.00
C ASP A 40 2.81 -24.48 5.43
N LYS A 41 2.57 -23.37 6.13
CA LYS A 41 1.24 -23.02 6.65
C LYS A 41 0.21 -22.79 5.54
N TYR A 42 0.60 -22.12 4.47
CA TYR A 42 -0.31 -21.66 3.40
C TYR A 42 -0.12 -22.37 2.05
N LYS A 43 0.57 -23.51 2.03
CA LYS A 43 0.84 -24.30 0.80
C LYS A 43 -0.40 -24.64 -0.02
N ASN A 44 -1.57 -24.77 0.62
CA ASN A 44 -2.83 -25.08 -0.04
C ASN A 44 -3.64 -23.84 -0.44
N LYS A 45 -3.22 -22.65 -0.07
CA LYS A 45 -3.92 -21.39 -0.34
C LYS A 45 -3.25 -20.56 -1.42
N VAL A 46 -1.93 -20.65 -1.54
CA VAL A 46 -1.15 -19.95 -2.56
C VAL A 46 -0.93 -20.88 -3.75
N ASN A 47 -1.38 -20.44 -4.92
CA ASN A 47 -1.35 -21.22 -6.15
C ASN A 47 -0.36 -20.59 -7.13
N ASP A 48 0.67 -21.36 -7.49
CA ASP A 48 1.70 -20.93 -8.46
C ASP A 48 1.10 -20.56 -9.82
N LYS A 49 0.02 -21.22 -10.25
CA LYS A 49 -0.66 -20.86 -11.50
C LYS A 49 -1.17 -19.42 -11.50
N LYS A 50 -1.75 -18.96 -10.39
CA LYS A 50 -2.19 -17.55 -10.26
C LYS A 50 -1.02 -16.58 -10.29
N ILE A 51 0.11 -16.95 -9.71
CA ILE A 51 1.34 -16.14 -9.73
C ILE A 51 1.86 -16.06 -11.17
N ASP A 52 1.90 -17.17 -11.90
CA ASP A 52 2.32 -17.20 -13.31
C ASP A 52 1.39 -16.35 -14.19
N GLU A 53 0.07 -16.40 -13.96
CA GLU A 53 -0.90 -15.53 -14.65
C GLU A 53 -0.66 -14.04 -14.36
N GLN A 54 -0.27 -13.67 -13.14
CA GLN A 54 0.11 -12.29 -12.81
C GLN A 54 1.37 -11.86 -13.57
N ILE A 55 2.37 -12.74 -13.64
CA ILE A 55 3.62 -12.50 -14.38
C ILE A 55 3.31 -12.31 -15.86
N GLU A 56 2.48 -13.16 -16.46
CA GLU A 56 2.07 -13.04 -17.86
C GLU A 56 1.36 -11.71 -18.14
N LYS A 57 0.48 -11.26 -17.25
CA LYS A 57 -0.15 -9.94 -17.38
C LYS A 57 0.88 -8.80 -17.35
N MET A 58 1.84 -8.87 -16.45
CA MET A 58 2.92 -7.89 -16.37
C MET A 58 3.77 -7.91 -17.64
N GLN A 59 4.16 -9.08 -18.14
CA GLN A 59 4.88 -9.21 -19.40
C GLN A 59 4.14 -8.56 -20.56
N LYS A 60 2.82 -8.75 -20.66
CA LYS A 60 1.99 -8.10 -21.69
C LYS A 60 1.99 -6.58 -21.57
N GLN A 61 1.90 -6.04 -20.34
CA GLN A 61 1.95 -4.60 -20.08
C GLN A 61 3.29 -3.97 -20.47
N TYR A 62 4.40 -4.71 -20.30
CA TYR A 62 5.74 -4.28 -20.69
C TYR A 62 6.04 -4.49 -22.20
N GLY A 63 5.10 -5.06 -22.94
CA GLY A 63 5.28 -5.33 -24.38
C GLY A 63 6.05 -6.60 -24.69
N GLY A 64 5.99 -7.59 -23.79
CA GLY A 64 6.54 -8.92 -23.96
C GLY A 64 7.55 -9.33 -22.88
N LYS A 65 7.85 -10.64 -22.86
CA LYS A 65 8.74 -11.26 -21.87
C LYS A 65 10.13 -10.61 -21.84
N ASP A 66 10.75 -10.41 -22.98
CA ASP A 66 12.13 -9.88 -23.07
C ASP A 66 12.24 -8.46 -22.50
N LYS A 67 11.25 -7.60 -22.79
CA LYS A 67 11.22 -6.23 -22.26
C LYS A 67 10.99 -6.23 -20.78
N PHE A 68 10.14 -7.11 -20.27
CA PHE A 68 9.89 -7.27 -18.86
C PHE A 68 11.14 -7.75 -18.11
N GLU A 69 11.84 -8.77 -18.63
CA GLU A 69 13.07 -9.29 -18.02
C GLU A 69 14.19 -8.24 -18.02
N LYS A 70 14.32 -7.43 -19.09
CA LYS A 70 15.24 -6.29 -19.11
C LYS A 70 14.92 -5.25 -18.04
N ALA A 71 13.63 -4.93 -17.83
CA ALA A 71 13.21 -4.03 -16.79
C ALA A 71 13.53 -4.56 -15.38
N LEU A 72 13.36 -5.87 -15.15
CA LEU A 72 13.78 -6.52 -13.91
C LEU A 72 15.29 -6.44 -13.69
N GLN A 73 16.09 -6.72 -14.73
CA GLN A 73 17.56 -6.65 -14.68
C GLN A 73 18.04 -5.24 -14.32
N GLN A 74 17.40 -4.19 -14.82
CA GLN A 74 17.71 -2.80 -14.45
C GLN A 74 17.48 -2.51 -12.95
N GLN A 75 16.60 -3.29 -12.32
CA GLN A 75 16.34 -3.23 -10.87
C GLN A 75 17.15 -4.25 -10.07
N GLY A 76 18.07 -4.97 -10.72
CA GLY A 76 18.88 -6.01 -10.09
C GLY A 76 18.11 -7.29 -9.72
N LEU A 77 16.96 -7.54 -10.38
CA LEU A 77 16.11 -8.70 -10.15
C LEU A 77 16.21 -9.70 -11.32
N THR A 78 16.09 -10.98 -11.00
CA THR A 78 15.84 -12.05 -11.97
C THR A 78 14.33 -12.37 -12.01
N ALA A 79 13.88 -13.03 -13.07
CA ALA A 79 12.50 -13.49 -13.19
C ALA A 79 12.12 -14.46 -12.04
N ASP A 80 13.03 -15.36 -11.66
CA ASP A 80 12.82 -16.30 -10.55
C ASP A 80 12.69 -15.58 -9.21
N LYS A 81 13.54 -14.58 -8.94
CA LYS A 81 13.46 -13.77 -7.73
C LYS A 81 12.17 -12.94 -7.68
N TYR A 82 11.74 -12.41 -8.81
CA TYR A 82 10.46 -11.71 -8.92
C TYR A 82 9.30 -12.64 -8.59
N LYS A 83 9.28 -13.85 -9.15
CA LYS A 83 8.27 -14.87 -8.84
C LYS A 83 8.27 -15.25 -7.36
N GLU A 84 9.44 -15.45 -6.76
CA GLU A 84 9.59 -15.71 -5.33
C GLU A 84 9.02 -14.56 -4.48
N ASN A 85 9.30 -13.30 -4.84
CA ASN A 85 8.77 -12.14 -4.16
C ASN A 85 7.24 -12.08 -4.23
N LEU A 86 6.64 -12.39 -5.39
CA LEU A 86 5.17 -12.47 -5.53
C LEU A 86 4.58 -13.58 -4.67
N ARG A 87 5.23 -14.74 -4.61
CA ARG A 87 4.81 -15.85 -3.75
C ARG A 87 4.86 -15.46 -2.28
N THR A 88 5.95 -14.85 -1.84
CA THR A 88 6.10 -14.34 -0.46
C THR A 88 5.03 -13.30 -0.13
N ALA A 89 4.73 -12.38 -1.05
CA ALA A 89 3.65 -11.40 -0.86
C ALA A 89 2.28 -12.08 -0.74
N ALA A 90 2.03 -13.13 -1.53
CA ALA A 90 0.79 -13.90 -1.44
C ALA A 90 0.64 -14.62 -0.09
N TYR A 91 1.72 -15.19 0.43
CA TYR A 91 1.72 -15.79 1.78
C TYR A 91 1.46 -14.76 2.88
N HIS A 92 2.05 -13.57 2.79
CA HIS A 92 1.81 -12.49 3.76
C HIS A 92 0.35 -12.00 3.73
N LYS A 93 -0.27 -11.94 2.56
CA LYS A 93 -1.71 -11.65 2.45
C LYS A 93 -2.56 -12.69 3.20
N GLU A 94 -2.24 -13.97 3.07
CA GLU A 94 -2.93 -15.03 3.81
C GLU A 94 -2.75 -14.88 5.33
N LEU A 95 -1.52 -14.62 5.77
CA LEU A 95 -1.23 -14.37 7.19
C LEU A 95 -2.04 -13.21 7.75
N LEU A 96 -2.02 -12.07 7.08
CA LEU A 96 -2.75 -10.88 7.52
C LEU A 96 -4.26 -11.09 7.48
N SER A 97 -4.78 -11.79 6.47
CA SER A 97 -6.19 -12.17 6.38
C SER A 97 -6.65 -13.08 7.53
N ASP A 98 -5.77 -13.97 7.99
CA ASP A 98 -6.04 -14.83 9.14
C ASP A 98 -6.03 -14.06 10.47
N LYS A 99 -5.15 -13.09 10.61
CA LYS A 99 -4.95 -12.35 11.87
C LYS A 99 -5.85 -11.12 12.00
N ILE A 100 -6.18 -10.47 10.89
CA ILE A 100 -6.98 -9.25 10.87
C ILE A 100 -8.32 -9.57 10.23
N LYS A 101 -9.35 -9.67 11.05
CA LYS A 101 -10.73 -9.92 10.59
C LYS A 101 -11.45 -8.60 10.34
N ILE A 102 -12.06 -8.48 9.17
CA ILE A 102 -12.86 -7.34 8.75
C ILE A 102 -14.22 -7.85 8.30
N SER A 103 -15.28 -7.33 8.93
CA SER A 103 -16.65 -7.67 8.59
C SER A 103 -17.14 -6.91 7.35
N ASP A 104 -18.18 -7.41 6.71
CA ASP A 104 -18.86 -6.72 5.61
C ASP A 104 -19.41 -5.36 6.03
N SER A 105 -19.88 -5.24 7.27
CA SER A 105 -20.34 -3.97 7.85
C SER A 105 -19.22 -2.96 7.89
N GLU A 106 -18.06 -3.37 8.40
CA GLU A 106 -16.86 -2.51 8.48
C GLU A 106 -16.39 -2.07 7.08
N ILE A 107 -16.40 -2.98 6.10
CA ILE A 107 -16.06 -2.62 4.71
C ILE A 107 -17.01 -1.53 4.19
N LYS A 108 -18.32 -1.68 4.41
CA LYS A 108 -19.33 -0.71 3.97
C LYS A 108 -19.25 0.62 4.71
N GLU A 109 -18.86 0.62 5.98
CA GLU A 109 -18.66 1.82 6.78
C GLU A 109 -17.42 2.60 6.40
N ASP A 110 -16.36 1.91 6.01
CA ASP A 110 -15.05 2.48 5.72
C ASP A 110 -14.75 2.65 4.23
N SER A 111 -15.65 2.24 3.35
CA SER A 111 -15.55 2.44 1.92
C SER A 111 -16.82 3.03 1.32
N LYS A 112 -16.68 3.87 0.29
CA LYS A 112 -17.80 4.42 -0.43
C LYS A 112 -17.48 4.58 -1.91
N LYS A 113 -18.37 4.09 -2.79
CA LYS A 113 -18.19 4.27 -4.22
C LYS A 113 -18.50 5.71 -4.59
N ALA A 114 -17.62 6.35 -5.35
CA ALA A 114 -17.68 7.77 -5.61
C ALA A 114 -17.30 8.14 -7.04
N SER A 115 -17.89 9.24 -7.48
CA SER A 115 -17.44 10.01 -8.64
C SER A 115 -17.24 11.46 -8.24
N HIS A 116 -16.38 12.19 -8.94
CA HIS A 116 -16.19 13.61 -8.70
C HIS A 116 -15.96 14.43 -9.96
N ILE A 117 -16.18 15.72 -9.82
CA ILE A 117 -15.78 16.75 -10.78
C ILE A 117 -14.84 17.69 -10.04
N LEU A 118 -13.63 17.87 -10.56
CA LEU A 118 -12.62 18.76 -9.98
C LEU A 118 -12.45 20.00 -10.85
N ILE A 119 -12.54 21.17 -10.23
CA ILE A 119 -12.12 22.44 -10.80
C ILE A 119 -10.89 22.90 -10.05
N LYS A 120 -9.71 22.76 -10.68
CA LYS A 120 -8.42 23.08 -10.08
C LYS A 120 -8.27 24.58 -9.85
N VAL A 121 -7.68 24.92 -8.71
CA VAL A 121 -7.20 26.28 -8.40
C VAL A 121 -5.71 26.33 -8.65
N LYS A 122 -5.25 27.41 -9.31
CA LYS A 122 -3.82 27.67 -9.50
C LYS A 122 -3.11 27.80 -8.14
N SER A 123 -2.02 27.10 -7.96
CA SER A 123 -1.18 27.23 -6.77
C SER A 123 -0.32 28.51 -6.85
N LYS A 124 0.03 28.96 -8.07
CA LYS A 124 0.76 30.20 -8.35
C LYS A 124 0.18 30.87 -9.60
N LYS A 125 0.31 32.20 -9.70
CA LYS A 125 -0.13 32.97 -10.90
C LYS A 125 0.52 32.50 -12.21
N SER A 126 1.68 31.88 -12.14
CA SER A 126 2.41 31.34 -13.29
C SER A 126 1.95 29.97 -13.76
N ASP A 127 1.08 29.30 -13.00
CA ASP A 127 0.62 27.96 -13.35
C ASP A 127 -0.29 28.02 -14.59
N LYS A 128 -0.02 27.12 -15.54
CA LYS A 128 -0.80 27.01 -16.77
C LYS A 128 -2.11 26.23 -16.58
N GLU A 129 -2.15 25.38 -15.54
CA GLU A 129 -3.30 24.56 -15.21
C GLU A 129 -4.08 25.16 -14.03
N GLY A 130 -5.40 25.10 -14.13
CA GLY A 130 -6.29 25.61 -13.09
C GLY A 130 -6.78 27.03 -13.37
N LEU A 131 -7.71 27.48 -12.53
CA LEU A 131 -8.34 28.80 -12.55
C LEU A 131 -7.94 29.58 -11.31
N ASP A 132 -8.16 30.90 -11.33
CA ASP A 132 -8.07 31.69 -10.11
C ASP A 132 -9.16 31.23 -9.11
N ASP A 133 -8.91 31.37 -7.82
CA ASP A 133 -9.79 30.80 -6.76
C ASP A 133 -11.26 31.25 -6.93
N LYS A 134 -11.51 32.52 -7.23
CA LYS A 134 -12.86 33.06 -7.43
C LYS A 134 -13.56 32.45 -8.65
N GLU A 135 -12.83 32.34 -9.77
CA GLU A 135 -13.35 31.76 -11.01
C GLU A 135 -13.61 30.26 -10.84
N ALA A 136 -12.71 29.54 -10.19
CA ALA A 136 -12.86 28.12 -9.92
C ALA A 136 -14.08 27.84 -9.02
N LYS A 137 -14.25 28.65 -7.97
CA LYS A 137 -15.41 28.56 -7.09
C LYS A 137 -16.72 28.79 -7.84
N GLN A 138 -16.81 29.88 -8.62
CA GLN A 138 -17.99 30.20 -9.39
C GLN A 138 -18.33 29.09 -10.38
N LYS A 139 -17.35 28.59 -11.11
CA LYS A 139 -17.55 27.47 -12.05
C LYS A 139 -18.03 26.21 -11.35
N ALA A 140 -17.44 25.87 -10.19
CA ALA A 140 -17.88 24.73 -9.40
C ALA A 140 -19.33 24.87 -8.90
N GLU A 141 -19.72 26.08 -8.46
CA GLU A 141 -21.10 26.36 -8.02
C GLU A 141 -22.11 26.23 -9.15
N GLU A 142 -21.76 26.68 -10.37
CA GLU A 142 -22.58 26.51 -11.56
C GLU A 142 -22.82 25.04 -11.93
N ILE A 143 -21.71 24.26 -11.94
CA ILE A 143 -21.74 22.81 -12.18
C ILE A 143 -22.56 22.10 -11.10
N GLN A 144 -22.37 22.45 -9.84
CA GLN A 144 -23.08 21.85 -8.72
C GLN A 144 -24.62 22.06 -8.85
N LYS A 145 -25.03 23.27 -9.22
CA LYS A 145 -26.44 23.55 -9.47
C LYS A 145 -27.03 22.72 -10.64
N GLU A 146 -26.24 22.52 -11.69
CA GLU A 146 -26.66 21.72 -12.84
C GLU A 146 -26.83 20.25 -12.49
N VAL A 147 -25.81 19.65 -11.86
CA VAL A 147 -25.84 18.22 -11.48
C VAL A 147 -26.80 17.91 -10.33
N SER A 148 -27.09 18.89 -9.47
CA SER A 148 -28.10 18.75 -8.42
C SER A 148 -29.53 18.72 -8.99
N LYS A 149 -29.81 19.45 -10.08
CA LYS A 149 -31.08 19.39 -10.75
C LYS A 149 -31.29 18.08 -11.51
N ASP A 150 -30.25 17.57 -12.13
CA ASP A 150 -30.28 16.32 -12.87
C ASP A 150 -28.98 15.51 -12.64
N PRO A 151 -28.97 14.69 -11.59
CA PRO A 151 -27.78 13.86 -11.27
C PRO A 151 -27.40 12.86 -12.37
N SER A 152 -28.31 12.56 -13.31
CA SER A 152 -27.98 11.64 -14.41
C SER A 152 -26.98 12.22 -15.39
N LYS A 153 -26.82 13.53 -15.43
CA LYS A 153 -25.85 14.25 -16.26
C LYS A 153 -24.46 14.33 -15.68
N PHE A 154 -24.26 13.82 -14.44
CA PHE A 154 -22.99 13.96 -13.72
C PHE A 154 -21.81 13.45 -14.55
N GLY A 155 -21.92 12.27 -15.14
CA GLY A 155 -20.84 11.67 -15.94
C GLY A 155 -20.50 12.46 -17.19
N GLU A 156 -21.51 12.95 -17.91
CA GLU A 156 -21.30 13.80 -19.10
C GLU A 156 -20.58 15.10 -18.73
N ILE A 157 -21.05 15.75 -17.66
CA ILE A 157 -20.44 17.00 -17.18
C ILE A 157 -19.01 16.76 -16.67
N ALA A 158 -18.77 15.64 -15.96
CA ALA A 158 -17.43 15.25 -15.53
C ALA A 158 -16.47 15.11 -16.72
N LYS A 159 -16.87 14.44 -17.79
CA LYS A 159 -16.07 14.32 -19.02
C LYS A 159 -15.70 15.67 -19.63
N LYS A 160 -16.64 16.60 -19.60
CA LYS A 160 -16.49 17.91 -20.25
C LYS A 160 -15.73 18.91 -19.40
N GLU A 161 -16.01 18.96 -18.10
CA GLU A 161 -15.60 20.05 -17.22
C GLU A 161 -14.56 19.67 -16.17
N SER A 162 -14.43 18.38 -15.83
CA SER A 162 -13.49 17.97 -14.78
C SER A 162 -12.05 18.13 -15.22
N MET A 163 -11.27 18.78 -14.37
CA MET A 163 -9.81 18.96 -14.54
C MET A 163 -9.02 17.81 -13.95
N ASP A 164 -9.66 16.82 -13.36
CA ASP A 164 -9.03 15.53 -13.04
C ASP A 164 -9.06 14.63 -14.28
N THR A 165 -8.00 14.70 -15.07
CA THR A 165 -7.90 13.96 -16.34
C THR A 165 -7.91 12.45 -16.17
N GLY A 166 -7.58 11.95 -14.98
CA GLY A 166 -7.59 10.51 -14.67
C GLY A 166 -9.00 9.94 -14.59
N SER A 167 -9.92 10.65 -13.93
CA SER A 167 -11.31 10.22 -13.75
C SER A 167 -12.28 10.81 -14.78
N ALA A 168 -11.99 11.98 -15.34
CA ALA A 168 -12.89 12.66 -16.29
C ALA A 168 -13.31 11.77 -17.48
N LYS A 169 -12.37 11.03 -18.05
CA LYS A 169 -12.62 10.11 -19.17
C LYS A 169 -13.52 8.92 -18.81
N LYS A 170 -13.68 8.66 -17.51
CA LYS A 170 -14.51 7.60 -16.94
C LYS A 170 -15.72 8.17 -16.18
N ASP A 171 -16.38 9.18 -16.72
CA ASP A 171 -17.54 9.81 -16.09
C ASP A 171 -17.30 10.40 -14.69
N GLY A 172 -16.04 10.69 -14.38
CA GLY A 172 -15.61 11.15 -13.05
C GLY A 172 -15.46 10.03 -12.01
N GLU A 173 -15.58 8.78 -12.42
CA GLU A 173 -15.53 7.62 -11.50
C GLU A 173 -14.18 7.47 -10.81
N LEU A 174 -14.21 7.37 -9.48
CA LEU A 174 -13.09 7.08 -8.61
C LEU A 174 -13.08 5.61 -8.13
N GLY A 175 -14.19 4.90 -8.32
CA GLY A 175 -14.41 3.61 -7.69
C GLY A 175 -14.67 3.73 -6.20
N TYR A 176 -14.32 2.70 -5.43
CA TYR A 176 -14.44 2.74 -3.97
C TYR A 176 -13.31 3.55 -3.34
N VAL A 177 -13.70 4.55 -2.58
CA VAL A 177 -12.82 5.40 -1.78
C VAL A 177 -12.87 4.91 -0.33
N LEU A 178 -11.72 4.67 0.26
CA LEU A 178 -11.61 4.29 1.66
C LEU A 178 -11.38 5.52 2.53
N LYS A 179 -11.89 5.51 3.76
CA LYS A 179 -11.53 6.53 4.76
C LYS A 179 -10.01 6.60 4.92
N GLY A 180 -9.47 7.80 4.98
CA GLY A 180 -8.04 8.07 5.07
C GLY A 180 -7.30 8.16 3.74
N GLN A 181 -7.97 7.95 2.58
CA GLN A 181 -7.35 8.03 1.25
C GLN A 181 -7.38 9.42 0.64
N THR A 182 -8.32 10.27 1.04
CA THR A 182 -8.56 11.57 0.45
C THR A 182 -8.35 12.70 1.45
N ASP A 183 -8.39 13.94 0.94
CA ASP A 183 -8.46 15.14 1.78
C ASP A 183 -9.61 15.03 2.78
N LYS A 184 -9.43 15.55 4.01
CA LYS A 184 -10.41 15.42 5.09
C LYS A 184 -11.77 16.02 4.77
N ASP A 185 -11.80 17.15 4.04
CA ASP A 185 -13.06 17.80 3.68
C ASP A 185 -13.79 17.03 2.59
N PHE A 186 -13.04 16.46 1.63
CA PHE A 186 -13.58 15.54 0.63
C PHE A 186 -14.18 14.30 1.30
N GLU A 187 -13.43 13.64 2.17
CA GLU A 187 -13.88 12.45 2.91
C GLU A 187 -15.15 12.73 3.71
N LYS A 188 -15.14 13.81 4.50
CA LYS A 188 -16.29 14.20 5.30
C LYS A 188 -17.54 14.45 4.45
N ALA A 189 -17.39 15.08 3.31
CA ALA A 189 -18.49 15.32 2.38
C ALA A 189 -19.00 14.02 1.78
N LEU A 190 -18.11 13.16 1.25
CA LEU A 190 -18.46 11.90 0.63
C LEU A 190 -19.22 10.97 1.58
N PHE A 191 -18.69 10.76 2.79
CA PHE A 191 -19.26 9.79 3.73
C PHE A 191 -20.59 10.25 4.38
N LYS A 192 -20.98 11.52 4.23
CA LYS A 192 -22.31 12.02 4.61
C LYS A 192 -23.39 11.76 3.54
N LEU A 193 -23.00 11.57 2.29
CA LEU A 193 -23.94 11.38 1.20
C LEU A 193 -24.62 10.01 1.27
N LYS A 194 -25.88 9.97 0.94
CA LYS A 194 -26.59 8.73 0.61
C LYS A 194 -26.26 8.31 -0.83
N ASP A 195 -26.46 7.04 -1.13
CA ASP A 195 -26.24 6.53 -2.49
C ASP A 195 -27.05 7.29 -3.53
N GLY A 196 -26.38 7.81 -4.54
CA GLY A 196 -26.93 8.64 -5.59
C GLY A 196 -26.97 10.14 -5.30
N GLU A 197 -26.68 10.57 -4.08
CA GLU A 197 -26.63 12.00 -3.73
C GLU A 197 -25.40 12.71 -4.27
N VAL A 198 -25.56 13.98 -4.57
CA VAL A 198 -24.50 14.91 -4.99
C VAL A 198 -24.22 15.89 -3.85
N SER A 199 -22.95 16.15 -3.57
CA SER A 199 -22.53 17.09 -2.54
C SER A 199 -22.76 18.55 -2.93
N ASP A 200 -22.68 19.42 -1.92
CA ASP A 200 -22.33 20.83 -2.15
C ASP A 200 -20.89 20.93 -2.69
N VAL A 201 -20.49 22.13 -3.09
CA VAL A 201 -19.10 22.40 -3.48
C VAL A 201 -18.18 22.21 -2.31
N VAL A 202 -17.13 21.38 -2.46
CA VAL A 202 -16.16 21.04 -1.42
C VAL A 202 -14.79 21.59 -1.81
N LYS A 203 -14.17 22.39 -0.95
CA LYS A 203 -12.82 22.89 -1.16
C LYS A 203 -11.77 21.91 -0.60
N SER A 204 -10.74 21.64 -1.38
CA SER A 204 -9.55 20.90 -0.99
C SER A 204 -8.27 21.66 -1.36
N SER A 205 -7.11 21.06 -1.10
CA SER A 205 -5.82 21.59 -1.54
C SER A 205 -5.67 21.66 -3.07
N PHE A 206 -6.45 20.88 -3.81
CA PHE A 206 -6.43 20.84 -5.29
C PHE A 206 -7.34 21.87 -5.93
N GLY A 207 -8.38 22.29 -5.24
CA GLY A 207 -9.41 23.20 -5.76
C GLY A 207 -10.79 22.85 -5.22
N TYR A 208 -11.79 22.95 -6.10
CA TYR A 208 -13.19 22.71 -5.76
C TYR A 208 -13.70 21.42 -6.37
N HIS A 209 -14.37 20.62 -5.55
CA HIS A 209 -14.94 19.33 -5.94
C HIS A 209 -16.47 19.36 -5.86
N ILE A 210 -17.12 18.69 -6.78
CA ILE A 210 -18.48 18.22 -6.67
C ILE A 210 -18.42 16.71 -6.63
N ILE A 211 -18.95 16.11 -5.57
CA ILE A 211 -18.83 14.69 -5.25
C ILE A 211 -20.19 14.04 -5.39
N LYS A 212 -20.23 12.85 -5.99
CA LYS A 212 -21.42 12.01 -6.02
C LYS A 212 -21.10 10.68 -5.35
N ALA A 213 -21.97 10.25 -4.44
CA ALA A 213 -21.93 8.89 -3.92
C ALA A 213 -22.62 7.96 -4.91
N ASP A 214 -21.86 7.05 -5.52
CA ASP A 214 -22.41 6.11 -6.48
C ASP A 214 -23.04 4.90 -5.77
N LYS A 215 -24.03 4.27 -6.44
CA LYS A 215 -24.65 3.05 -5.92
C LYS A 215 -23.65 1.90 -5.96
N PRO A 216 -23.48 1.15 -4.87
CA PRO A 216 -22.49 0.06 -4.78
C PRO A 216 -23.01 -1.24 -5.40
N THR A 217 -23.40 -1.21 -6.68
CA THR A 217 -23.98 -2.34 -7.41
C THR A 217 -23.01 -3.51 -7.61
N ASP A 218 -21.70 -3.25 -7.49
CA ASP A 218 -20.60 -4.18 -7.67
C ASP A 218 -19.90 -4.55 -6.33
N PHE A 219 -20.52 -4.26 -5.19
CA PHE A 219 -19.91 -4.49 -3.86
C PHE A 219 -19.43 -5.93 -3.67
N ASN A 220 -20.22 -6.92 -4.07
CA ASN A 220 -19.88 -8.33 -3.87
C ASN A 220 -18.65 -8.74 -4.68
N SER A 221 -18.44 -8.20 -5.87
CA SER A 221 -17.25 -8.45 -6.68
C SER A 221 -16.02 -7.71 -6.18
N GLU A 222 -16.19 -6.53 -5.58
CA GLU A 222 -15.11 -5.68 -5.07
C GLU A 222 -14.74 -5.95 -3.60
N LYS A 223 -15.59 -6.66 -2.88
CA LYS A 223 -15.47 -6.91 -1.44
C LYS A 223 -14.10 -7.46 -1.02
N GLN A 224 -13.58 -8.43 -1.74
CA GLN A 224 -12.29 -9.03 -1.40
C GLN A 224 -11.14 -8.03 -1.56
N SER A 225 -11.14 -7.25 -2.65
CA SER A 225 -10.16 -6.20 -2.89
C SER A 225 -10.24 -5.09 -1.83
N LEU A 226 -11.44 -4.69 -1.44
CA LEU A 226 -11.66 -3.69 -0.38
C LEU A 226 -11.17 -4.19 0.98
N LYS A 227 -11.44 -5.45 1.30
CA LYS A 227 -10.94 -6.08 2.52
C LYS A 227 -9.42 -6.05 2.60
N GLU A 228 -8.73 -6.44 1.51
CA GLU A 228 -7.28 -6.41 1.43
C GLU A 228 -6.72 -5.00 1.66
N LYS A 229 -7.30 -3.99 1.02
CA LYS A 229 -6.90 -2.58 1.21
C LYS A 229 -7.10 -2.10 2.65
N LEU A 230 -8.20 -2.48 3.30
CA LEU A 230 -8.45 -2.13 4.71
C LEU A 230 -7.48 -2.82 5.66
N VAL A 231 -7.13 -4.08 5.39
CA VAL A 231 -6.08 -4.79 6.13
C VAL A 231 -4.75 -4.05 6.01
N ASP A 232 -4.34 -3.67 4.81
CA ASP A 232 -3.11 -2.91 4.58
C ASP A 232 -3.13 -1.56 5.33
N GLN A 233 -4.24 -0.83 5.30
CA GLN A 233 -4.39 0.41 6.07
C GLN A 233 -4.25 0.20 7.57
N LYS A 234 -4.84 -0.87 8.11
CA LYS A 234 -4.73 -1.20 9.54
C LYS A 234 -3.28 -1.48 9.93
N VAL A 235 -2.56 -2.22 9.11
CA VAL A 235 -1.13 -2.51 9.34
C VAL A 235 -0.29 -1.24 9.23
N GLN A 236 -0.55 -0.37 8.27
CA GLN A 236 0.14 0.92 8.16
C GLN A 236 -0.06 1.82 9.39
N LYS A 237 -1.29 1.87 9.90
CA LYS A 237 -1.61 2.63 11.13
C LYS A 237 -1.04 1.99 12.38
N ASN A 238 -0.97 0.66 12.43
CA ASN A 238 -0.46 -0.10 13.55
C ASN A 238 0.44 -1.25 13.07
N PRO A 239 1.73 -0.98 12.81
CA PRO A 239 2.70 -1.99 12.37
C PRO A 239 2.87 -3.16 13.34
N LYS A 240 2.48 -2.98 14.61
CA LYS A 240 2.50 -4.03 15.63
C LYS A 240 1.62 -5.22 15.27
N LEU A 241 0.55 -5.01 14.49
CA LEU A 241 -0.30 -6.11 14.01
C LEU A 241 0.50 -7.15 13.22
N LEU A 242 1.44 -6.71 12.39
CA LEU A 242 2.31 -7.61 11.63
C LEU A 242 3.34 -8.30 12.52
N THR A 243 4.02 -7.57 13.40
CA THR A 243 5.03 -8.15 14.30
C THR A 243 4.41 -9.11 15.31
N ASP A 244 3.20 -8.85 15.79
CA ASP A 244 2.45 -9.78 16.64
C ASP A 244 2.07 -11.06 15.87
N ALA A 245 1.69 -10.94 14.58
CA ALA A 245 1.45 -12.10 13.73
C ALA A 245 2.73 -12.95 13.56
N TYR A 246 3.89 -12.33 13.39
CA TYR A 246 5.16 -13.05 13.34
C TYR A 246 5.48 -13.75 14.66
N LYS A 247 5.28 -13.09 15.80
CA LYS A 247 5.49 -13.70 17.14
C LYS A 247 4.61 -14.93 17.32
N ASP A 248 3.36 -14.87 16.87
CA ASP A 248 2.44 -16.02 16.92
C ASP A 248 2.94 -17.18 16.05
N LEU A 249 3.46 -16.91 14.86
CA LEU A 249 4.05 -17.93 14.00
C LEU A 249 5.27 -18.61 14.62
N LEU A 250 6.15 -17.81 15.25
CA LEU A 250 7.34 -18.36 15.93
C LEU A 250 6.96 -19.33 17.05
N LYS A 251 5.89 -19.05 17.79
CA LYS A 251 5.34 -19.93 18.81
C LYS A 251 4.69 -21.17 18.22
N GLU A 252 3.85 -20.99 17.20
CA GLU A 252 3.11 -22.07 16.54
C GLU A 252 4.05 -23.13 15.94
N TYR A 253 5.21 -22.67 15.43
CA TYR A 253 6.20 -23.53 14.78
C TYR A 253 7.40 -23.88 15.67
N ASP A 254 7.30 -23.65 16.97
CA ASP A 254 8.36 -23.98 17.97
C ASP A 254 9.75 -23.50 17.53
N VAL A 255 9.84 -22.25 17.04
CA VAL A 255 11.08 -21.69 16.51
C VAL A 255 12.10 -21.54 17.63
N ASP A 256 13.26 -22.18 17.45
CA ASP A 256 14.39 -22.14 18.37
C ASP A 256 15.61 -21.44 17.72
N PHE A 257 16.01 -20.33 18.32
CA PHE A 257 17.20 -19.58 17.90
C PHE A 257 18.47 -20.21 18.46
N LYS A 258 19.29 -20.81 17.61
CA LYS A 258 20.56 -21.43 18.01
C LYS A 258 21.69 -20.41 18.25
N ASP A 259 21.56 -19.21 17.66
CA ASP A 259 22.51 -18.12 17.82
C ASP A 259 21.89 -16.98 18.65
N ARG A 260 22.60 -16.60 19.76
CA ARG A 260 22.10 -15.58 20.70
C ARG A 260 22.10 -14.17 20.09
N ASP A 261 23.08 -13.87 19.25
CA ASP A 261 23.17 -12.56 18.61
C ASP A 261 22.06 -12.37 17.58
N ILE A 262 21.79 -13.40 16.78
CA ILE A 262 20.67 -13.41 15.84
C ILE A 262 19.35 -13.26 16.58
N LYS A 263 19.14 -14.03 17.65
CA LYS A 263 17.95 -13.90 18.50
C LYS A 263 17.74 -12.48 19.00
N SER A 264 18.77 -11.87 19.55
CA SER A 264 18.70 -10.51 20.09
C SER A 264 18.32 -9.49 19.00
N VAL A 265 18.94 -9.58 17.83
CA VAL A 265 18.62 -8.68 16.72
C VAL A 265 17.16 -8.86 16.27
N VAL A 266 16.69 -10.09 16.11
CA VAL A 266 15.31 -10.38 15.72
C VAL A 266 14.33 -9.84 16.77
N GLU A 267 14.53 -10.15 18.04
CA GLU A 267 13.64 -9.74 19.12
C GLU A 267 13.63 -8.22 19.34
N ASP A 268 14.79 -7.58 19.29
CA ASP A 268 14.90 -6.16 19.63
C ASP A 268 14.68 -5.21 18.46
N LYS A 269 15.04 -5.60 17.23
CA LYS A 269 14.99 -4.72 16.07
C LYS A 269 13.86 -5.05 15.09
N ILE A 270 13.48 -6.33 14.96
CA ILE A 270 12.45 -6.76 14.01
C ILE A 270 11.10 -6.90 14.69
N LEU A 271 11.01 -7.66 15.78
CA LEU A 271 9.74 -7.96 16.45
C LEU A 271 9.28 -6.87 17.42
N ASN A 272 10.17 -6.01 17.89
CA ASN A 272 9.86 -4.91 18.80
C ASN A 272 10.52 -3.59 18.33
N PRO A 273 10.15 -3.06 17.16
CA PRO A 273 10.76 -1.85 16.59
C PRO A 273 10.59 -0.60 17.46
N GLU A 274 9.66 -0.62 18.41
CA GLU A 274 9.45 0.45 19.38
C GLU A 274 10.66 0.66 20.30
N LYS A 275 11.42 -0.41 20.61
CA LYS A 275 12.66 -0.31 21.40
C LYS A 275 13.73 0.55 20.73
N LEU A 276 13.75 0.60 19.39
CA LEU A 276 14.68 1.45 18.64
C LEU A 276 14.38 2.94 18.81
N LYS A 277 13.08 3.31 18.94
CA LYS A 277 12.66 4.71 19.15
C LYS A 277 13.01 5.21 20.55
N GLN A 278 13.00 4.35 21.58
CA GLN A 278 13.35 4.70 22.95
C GLN A 278 14.89 4.81 23.15
N GLY A 279 15.69 4.02 22.46
CA GLY A 279 17.15 4.10 22.50
C GLY A 279 17.73 5.36 21.85
N GLY A 280 17.05 5.92 20.83
CA GLY A 280 17.45 7.16 20.17
C GLY A 280 17.18 8.44 20.99
N ALA A 281 16.24 8.39 21.94
CA ALA A 281 15.88 9.53 22.79
C ALA A 281 16.83 9.69 24.00
N GLN A 282 17.58 8.68 24.38
CA GLN A 282 18.56 8.75 25.48
C GLN A 282 19.99 9.12 25.06
N GLY A 283 20.28 9.12 23.75
CA GLY A 283 21.60 9.50 23.20
C GLY A 283 21.81 10.97 22.94
N GLY A 284 20.83 11.84 23.18
CA GLY A 284 20.84 13.27 22.82
C GLY A 284 21.05 14.27 23.95
N GLN A 285 21.35 13.84 25.19
CA GLN A 285 21.57 14.74 26.31
C GLN A 285 22.82 14.40 27.11
N SER A 286 23.98 14.55 26.50
CA SER A 286 25.22 14.76 27.26
C SER A 286 26.26 15.43 26.37
N GLY A 287 26.40 16.74 26.54
CA GLY A 287 27.56 17.45 26.02
C GLY A 287 27.28 18.84 25.51
N MET A 288 26.88 19.76 26.41
CA MET A 288 27.33 21.16 26.35
C MET A 288 27.11 21.78 27.71
N SER A 289 28.15 21.71 28.53
CA SER A 289 28.44 22.65 29.62
C SER A 289 29.94 22.72 29.75
N GLN A 290 30.56 23.68 29.16
CA GLN A 290 31.58 24.61 29.63
C GLN A 290 32.10 25.43 28.46
#